data_0618072ae51d814c450b5ce1f3233995
#
_entry.id   0618072ae51d814c450b5ce1f3233995
#
_cell.length_a   1.000
_cell.length_b   1.000
_cell.length_c   1.000
_cell.angle_alpha   90.00
_cell.angle_beta   90.00
_cell.angle_gamma   90.00
#
_symmetry.space_group_name_H-M   'P 1'
#
loop_
_entity.id
_entity.type
_entity.pdbx_description
1 polymer ?
#
loop_
_entity_poly.entity_id
_entity_poly.type
_entity_poly.pdbx_seq_one_letter_code
_entity_poly.pdbx_strand_id
1 'polypeptide(L)'
;MERGSIPRKIKGFRDIDADLNELRQQIIKAASKVYKSYGFEHWDTPVLEYADALGKYMPDEDTVDQGVYNFRNPEEEPILGPDGNELRDAEAKAIMEHQAIALRYDLTAPLARVYAERLFQDVKRKQVMESNAPLFRRFQYGPVYRYELKLMPGRFREFWQLDFDSVGTKDVAADAEACMILSDALVAIGMDKSTFIVKVNNRKVLKGFLASIGIDNDEKEGAVLRVIDKLDKIGWEDVELELGSGRTDSSGAEVAGLNLPADKIGQIISFLKIATGVESRQEVIEKLEGLVKGNELAEDGLAELQKMDAIWNALGFDEQRIIFDPTLMRGMAYYTGPVFEVESLLTYKDEKGKTRKIGSICGGGRYDGLVEKLLGLQVPATGASIGIDRLAALLQMANSDKVKAEGPVFIAYFDDNLQLEYYKIAQELREAGIDTEVYCGYFKGFKKMKKQMKYADDKNCPFAILIGSDEAEKGVATVKNLRLGKDVGGDISDKKEWINQVQQEVPIKDLVSYIKQQFA
;
A
#
# COMPACT_ATOMS: atom_id res chain seq x y z
N MET A 1 28.21 -2.56 38.16
CA MET A 1 27.68 -2.91 36.86
C MET A 1 27.01 -1.66 36.30
N GLU A 2 27.57 -1.05 35.28
CA GLU A 2 26.88 -0.02 34.53
C GLU A 2 25.57 -0.62 34.01
N ARG A 3 24.45 0.04 34.31
CA ARG A 3 23.15 -0.39 33.80
C ARG A 3 23.17 -0.21 32.28
N GLY A 4 23.23 -1.30 31.52
CA GLY A 4 23.07 -1.27 30.09
C GLY A 4 21.78 -0.52 29.68
N SER A 5 21.78 0.12 28.53
CA SER A 5 20.59 0.78 28.01
C SER A 5 19.46 -0.24 27.83
N ILE A 6 18.26 0.12 28.26
CA ILE A 6 17.07 -0.72 28.02
C ILE A 6 16.74 -0.66 26.52
N PRO A 7 16.74 -1.79 25.81
CA PRO A 7 16.37 -1.81 24.41
C PRO A 7 14.89 -1.42 24.26
N ARG A 8 14.61 -0.41 23.43
CA ARG A 8 13.26 0.11 23.19
C ARG A 8 13.10 0.57 21.75
N LYS A 9 11.89 0.43 21.24
CA LYS A 9 11.49 0.93 19.92
C LYS A 9 10.77 2.27 20.03
N ILE A 10 10.88 3.10 19.01
CA ILE A 10 10.05 4.29 18.87
C ILE A 10 8.60 3.85 18.66
N LYS A 11 7.67 4.47 19.37
CA LYS A 11 6.23 4.16 19.25
C LYS A 11 5.74 4.35 17.82
N GLY A 12 5.09 3.32 17.27
CA GLY A 12 4.56 3.32 15.91
C GLY A 12 5.54 2.84 14.83
N PHE A 13 6.80 2.54 15.21
CA PHE A 13 7.79 1.88 14.38
C PHE A 13 7.95 0.42 14.79
N ARG A 14 8.25 -0.46 13.85
CA ARG A 14 8.36 -1.90 14.12
C ARG A 14 9.54 -2.52 13.37
N ASP A 15 10.10 -3.58 13.93
CA ASP A 15 10.96 -4.48 13.17
C ASP A 15 10.08 -5.35 12.30
N ILE A 16 10.54 -5.67 11.12
CA ILE A 16 9.86 -6.52 10.14
C ILE A 16 10.58 -7.87 10.15
N ASP A 17 9.86 -8.93 10.48
CA ASP A 17 10.38 -10.29 10.44
C ASP A 17 10.47 -10.84 9.00
N ALA A 18 11.01 -12.04 8.88
CA ALA A 18 11.21 -12.68 7.58
C ALA A 18 9.90 -12.92 6.85
N ASP A 19 8.87 -13.39 7.56
CA ASP A 19 7.56 -13.73 6.97
C ASP A 19 6.87 -12.50 6.39
N LEU A 20 6.81 -11.42 7.16
CA LEU A 20 6.20 -10.18 6.69
C LEU A 20 7.02 -9.53 5.57
N ASN A 21 8.36 -9.62 5.63
CA ASN A 21 9.21 -9.08 4.57
C ASN A 21 9.04 -9.87 3.27
N GLU A 22 8.97 -11.19 3.33
CA GLU A 22 8.72 -12.05 2.15
C GLU A 22 7.36 -11.71 1.52
N LEU A 23 6.30 -11.62 2.33
CA LEU A 23 4.98 -11.23 1.84
C LEU A 23 5.00 -9.84 1.18
N ARG A 24 5.70 -8.87 1.78
CA ARG A 24 5.89 -7.54 1.20
C ARG A 24 6.56 -7.61 -0.17
N GLN A 25 7.63 -8.40 -0.32
CA GLN A 25 8.32 -8.57 -1.59
C GLN A 25 7.44 -9.24 -2.65
N GLN A 26 6.63 -10.24 -2.27
CA GLN A 26 5.67 -10.88 -3.16
C GLN A 26 4.62 -9.89 -3.67
N ILE A 27 4.05 -9.06 -2.79
CA ILE A 27 3.09 -8.00 -3.16
C ILE A 27 3.74 -7.03 -4.15
N ILE A 28 4.94 -6.51 -3.84
CA ILE A 28 5.66 -5.56 -4.68
C ILE A 28 5.95 -6.19 -6.05
N LYS A 29 6.47 -7.41 -6.10
CA LYS A 29 6.84 -8.11 -7.33
C LYS A 29 5.62 -8.33 -8.23
N ALA A 30 4.51 -8.80 -7.67
CA ALA A 30 3.29 -9.08 -8.42
C ALA A 30 2.67 -7.79 -8.98
N ALA A 31 2.45 -6.77 -8.16
CA ALA A 31 1.86 -5.52 -8.59
C ALA A 31 2.78 -4.76 -9.57
N SER A 32 4.09 -4.71 -9.33
CA SER A 32 5.05 -4.08 -10.25
C SER A 32 5.05 -4.71 -11.64
N LYS A 33 4.82 -6.04 -11.72
CA LYS A 33 4.67 -6.73 -13.02
C LYS A 33 3.45 -6.23 -13.78
N VAL A 34 2.33 -6.03 -13.08
CA VAL A 34 1.11 -5.46 -13.65
C VAL A 34 1.36 -4.02 -14.11
N TYR A 35 1.93 -3.15 -13.26
CA TYR A 35 2.20 -1.77 -13.62
C TYR A 35 3.09 -1.65 -14.88
N LYS A 36 4.14 -2.48 -14.97
CA LYS A 36 4.98 -2.53 -16.18
C LYS A 36 4.21 -2.97 -17.42
N SER A 37 3.24 -3.90 -17.31
CA SER A 37 2.43 -4.34 -18.45
C SER A 37 1.50 -3.23 -18.97
N TYR A 38 1.16 -2.26 -18.12
CA TYR A 38 0.44 -1.03 -18.49
C TYR A 38 1.37 0.11 -18.93
N GLY A 39 2.69 -0.11 -19.04
CA GLY A 39 3.65 0.86 -19.55
C GLY A 39 4.16 1.86 -18.51
N PHE A 40 4.08 1.56 -17.22
CA PHE A 40 4.67 2.39 -16.16
C PHE A 40 6.13 2.06 -15.93
N GLU A 41 6.95 3.07 -15.71
CA GLU A 41 8.37 2.95 -15.39
C GLU A 41 8.60 3.00 -13.88
N HIS A 42 9.55 2.21 -13.39
CA HIS A 42 9.95 2.26 -11.98
C HIS A 42 10.87 3.46 -11.75
N TRP A 43 10.48 4.32 -10.82
CA TRP A 43 11.26 5.49 -10.38
C TRP A 43 11.34 5.49 -8.85
N ASP A 44 12.52 5.79 -8.31
CA ASP A 44 12.75 6.01 -6.89
C ASP A 44 13.09 7.47 -6.60
N THR A 45 12.63 7.96 -5.45
CA THR A 45 12.94 9.29 -4.93
C THR A 45 13.53 9.16 -3.52
N PRO A 46 14.30 10.16 -3.06
CA PRO A 46 14.81 10.19 -1.69
C PRO A 46 13.70 10.06 -0.64
N VAL A 47 14.06 9.55 0.54
CA VAL A 47 13.16 9.49 1.70
C VAL A 47 13.01 10.86 2.36
N LEU A 48 14.03 11.71 2.22
CA LEU A 48 14.05 13.08 2.71
C LEU A 48 13.73 14.04 1.56
N GLU A 49 12.88 15.01 1.82
CA GLU A 49 12.53 16.11 0.95
C GLU A 49 12.61 17.42 1.74
N TYR A 50 12.68 18.56 1.08
CA TYR A 50 12.51 19.83 1.76
C TYR A 50 11.10 19.94 2.35
N ALA A 51 11.00 20.44 3.57
CA ALA A 51 9.73 20.49 4.29
C ALA A 51 8.68 21.38 3.59
N ASP A 52 9.12 22.47 2.94
CA ASP A 52 8.27 23.36 2.16
C ASP A 52 7.68 22.67 0.91
N ALA A 53 8.44 21.77 0.28
CA ALA A 53 7.96 20.99 -0.85
C ALA A 53 6.83 20.03 -0.43
N LEU A 54 6.94 19.39 0.75
CA LEU A 54 5.91 18.52 1.30
C LEU A 54 4.68 19.30 1.80
N GLY A 55 4.90 20.42 2.49
CA GLY A 55 3.84 21.25 3.08
C GLY A 55 2.81 21.75 2.06
N LYS A 56 3.26 22.01 0.83
CA LYS A 56 2.37 22.43 -0.28
C LYS A 56 1.28 21.42 -0.65
N TYR A 57 1.42 20.15 -0.22
CA TYR A 57 0.49 19.05 -0.55
C TYR A 57 -0.25 18.50 0.66
N MET A 58 -0.04 19.09 1.85
CA MET A 58 -0.77 18.70 3.06
C MET A 58 -2.21 19.24 3.03
N PRO A 59 -3.17 18.50 3.59
CA PRO A 59 -4.59 18.88 3.56
C PRO A 59 -4.91 20.23 4.24
N ASP A 60 -4.13 20.61 5.25
CA ASP A 60 -4.29 21.85 6.02
C ASP A 60 -2.97 22.63 5.98
N GLU A 61 -2.91 23.69 5.17
CA GLU A 61 -1.72 24.54 5.04
C GLU A 61 -1.32 25.21 6.38
N ASP A 62 -2.30 25.41 7.28
CA ASP A 62 -2.08 26.02 8.61
C ASP A 62 -1.50 25.04 9.66
N THR A 63 -1.39 23.74 9.34
CA THR A 63 -0.99 22.70 10.30
C THR A 63 0.17 21.83 9.80
N VAL A 64 1.06 22.39 9.00
CA VAL A 64 2.21 21.69 8.37
C VAL A 64 3.06 20.88 9.37
N ASP A 65 3.11 21.32 10.63
CA ASP A 65 3.84 20.62 11.70
C ASP A 65 3.08 19.42 12.30
N GLN A 66 1.80 19.24 12.00
CA GLN A 66 1.01 18.14 12.52
C GLN A 66 0.99 16.97 11.54
N GLY A 67 1.76 15.95 11.88
CA GLY A 67 1.78 14.68 11.12
C GLY A 67 3.02 14.41 10.29
N VAL A 68 3.94 15.36 10.17
CA VAL A 68 5.20 15.22 9.44
C VAL A 68 6.37 15.11 10.41
N TYR A 69 7.37 14.30 10.08
CA TYR A 69 8.65 14.24 10.81
C TYR A 69 9.63 15.21 10.17
N ASN A 70 9.83 16.36 10.82
CA ASN A 70 10.73 17.42 10.35
C ASN A 70 12.07 17.39 11.09
N PHE A 71 13.13 17.75 10.38
CA PHE A 71 14.51 17.84 10.88
C PHE A 71 15.16 19.12 10.33
N ARG A 72 16.11 19.68 11.09
CA ARG A 72 16.99 20.71 10.59
C ARG A 72 18.02 20.06 9.67
N ASN A 73 18.20 20.57 8.45
CA ASN A 73 19.30 20.16 7.60
C ASN A 73 20.64 20.48 8.31
N PRO A 74 21.55 19.53 8.47
CA PRO A 74 22.86 19.81 9.09
C PRO A 74 23.74 20.75 8.26
N GLU A 75 23.50 20.86 6.96
CA GLU A 75 24.23 21.73 6.04
C GLU A 75 23.48 23.04 5.83
N GLU A 76 24.23 24.15 5.71
CA GLU A 76 23.69 25.42 5.25
C GLU A 76 23.67 25.43 3.72
N GLU A 77 22.57 25.87 3.15
CA GLU A 77 22.36 25.95 1.71
C GLU A 77 21.96 27.37 1.31
N PRO A 78 22.25 27.81 0.08
CA PRO A 78 21.83 29.11 -0.39
C PRO A 78 20.29 29.18 -0.50
N ILE A 79 19.71 30.26 -0.01
CA ILE A 79 18.28 30.54 -0.23
C ILE A 79 18.08 30.89 -1.71
N LEU A 80 17.11 30.23 -2.34
CA LEU A 80 16.75 30.50 -3.73
C LEU A 80 15.56 31.47 -3.81
N GLY A 81 15.67 32.44 -4.70
CA GLY A 81 14.56 33.34 -5.04
C GLY A 81 13.50 32.64 -5.93
N PRO A 82 12.36 33.31 -6.20
CA PRO A 82 11.31 32.78 -7.07
C PRO A 82 11.77 32.46 -8.49
N ASP A 83 12.85 33.05 -8.93
CA ASP A 83 13.50 32.81 -10.22
C ASP A 83 14.44 31.61 -10.22
N GLY A 84 14.65 30.97 -9.05
CA GLY A 84 15.57 29.85 -8.84
C GLY A 84 17.04 30.25 -8.75
N ASN A 85 17.35 31.56 -8.66
CA ASN A 85 18.69 32.04 -8.43
C ASN A 85 18.95 32.24 -6.94
N GLU A 86 20.21 32.12 -6.51
CA GLU A 86 20.62 32.40 -5.14
C GLU A 86 20.29 33.84 -4.74
N LEU A 87 19.60 34.00 -3.61
CA LEU A 87 19.48 35.31 -2.99
C LEU A 87 20.84 35.76 -2.45
N ARG A 88 21.18 37.03 -2.69
CA ARG A 88 22.43 37.60 -2.29
C ARG A 88 22.22 38.77 -1.35
N ASP A 89 23.11 38.88 -0.38
CA ASP A 89 23.18 40.04 0.53
C ASP A 89 23.74 41.31 -0.16
N ALA A 90 23.87 42.38 0.60
CA ALA A 90 24.42 43.65 0.11
C ALA A 90 25.89 43.57 -0.36
N GLU A 91 26.64 42.53 0.02
CA GLU A 91 27.99 42.25 -0.37
C GLU A 91 28.08 41.25 -1.54
N ALA A 92 26.94 40.92 -2.16
CA ALA A 92 26.80 39.95 -3.24
C ALA A 92 27.17 38.49 -2.88
N LYS A 93 27.18 38.14 -1.58
CA LYS A 93 27.36 36.78 -1.10
C LYS A 93 26.02 36.07 -1.04
N ALA A 94 25.99 34.76 -1.32
CA ALA A 94 24.78 33.95 -1.14
C ALA A 94 24.33 33.96 0.33
N ILE A 95 23.04 34.16 0.54
CA ILE A 95 22.43 34.07 1.87
C ILE A 95 22.24 32.59 2.18
N MET A 96 22.91 32.09 3.22
CA MET A 96 22.95 30.70 3.62
C MET A 96 22.00 30.47 4.79
N GLU A 97 21.26 29.35 4.77
CA GLU A 97 20.35 28.95 5.84
C GLU A 97 20.33 27.43 6.00
N HIS A 98 20.09 26.96 7.24
CA HIS A 98 19.76 25.58 7.51
C HIS A 98 18.27 25.35 7.22
N GLN A 99 17.96 24.88 6.03
CA GLN A 99 16.59 24.62 5.64
C GLN A 99 15.99 23.46 6.43
N ALA A 100 14.67 23.44 6.56
CA ALA A 100 13.96 22.31 7.15
C ALA A 100 13.82 21.19 6.10
N ILE A 101 14.21 19.98 6.49
CA ILE A 101 13.99 18.75 5.72
C ILE A 101 13.00 17.86 6.46
N ALA A 102 12.28 17.00 5.75
CA ALA A 102 11.28 16.13 6.34
C ALA A 102 11.30 14.73 5.71
N LEU A 103 10.88 13.74 6.49
CA LEU A 103 10.58 12.42 5.93
C LEU A 103 9.32 12.52 5.06
N ARG A 104 9.37 11.93 3.87
CA ARG A 104 8.25 11.95 2.92
C ARG A 104 6.98 11.37 3.53
N TYR A 105 5.89 12.10 3.39
CA TYR A 105 4.57 11.75 3.92
C TYR A 105 3.82 10.76 3.01
N ASP A 106 4.07 10.84 1.71
CA ASP A 106 3.58 9.98 0.63
C ASP A 106 4.62 9.89 -0.50
N LEU A 107 4.26 9.27 -1.61
CA LEU A 107 5.11 9.19 -2.81
C LEU A 107 4.67 10.18 -3.90
N THR A 108 3.59 10.93 -3.68
CA THR A 108 3.00 11.85 -4.66
C THR A 108 3.69 13.23 -4.64
N ALA A 109 4.02 13.76 -3.45
CA ALA A 109 4.78 15.01 -3.34
C ALA A 109 6.19 14.90 -3.97
N PRO A 110 6.98 13.83 -3.71
CA PRO A 110 8.23 13.59 -4.43
C PRO A 110 8.08 13.48 -5.95
N LEU A 111 6.98 12.89 -6.44
CA LEU A 111 6.67 12.85 -7.87
C LEU A 111 6.51 14.26 -8.45
N ALA A 112 5.76 15.13 -7.77
CA ALA A 112 5.57 16.51 -8.21
C ALA A 112 6.90 17.24 -8.35
N ARG A 113 7.81 17.07 -7.39
CA ARG A 113 9.14 17.65 -7.46
C ARG A 113 9.95 17.12 -8.64
N VAL A 114 9.99 15.80 -8.83
CA VAL A 114 10.73 15.18 -9.96
C VAL A 114 10.21 15.69 -11.29
N TYR A 115 8.89 15.72 -11.46
CA TYR A 115 8.28 16.21 -12.70
C TYR A 115 8.58 17.69 -12.92
N ALA A 116 8.44 18.51 -11.87
CA ALA A 116 8.72 19.93 -11.92
C ALA A 116 10.19 20.22 -12.22
N GLU A 117 11.12 19.53 -11.55
CA GLU A 117 12.56 19.69 -11.73
C GLU A 117 12.98 19.42 -13.18
N ARG A 118 12.46 18.35 -13.78
CA ARG A 118 12.74 17.98 -15.18
C ARG A 118 12.27 19.03 -16.19
N LEU A 119 11.18 19.71 -15.90
CA LEU A 119 10.55 20.65 -16.83
C LEU A 119 10.84 22.12 -16.52
N PHE A 120 11.47 22.42 -15.38
CA PHE A 120 11.66 23.80 -14.89
C PHE A 120 12.26 24.73 -15.93
N GLN A 121 13.32 24.32 -16.62
CA GLN A 121 13.98 25.14 -17.63
C GLN A 121 13.15 25.31 -18.90
N ASP A 122 12.44 24.27 -19.32
CA ASP A 122 11.62 24.29 -20.53
C ASP A 122 10.34 25.12 -20.31
N VAL A 123 9.76 25.09 -19.11
CA VAL A 123 8.66 25.98 -18.71
C VAL A 123 9.13 27.43 -18.69
N LYS A 124 10.30 27.75 -18.11
CA LYS A 124 10.88 29.10 -18.13
C LYS A 124 11.11 29.62 -19.56
N ARG A 125 11.52 28.76 -20.47
CA ARG A 125 11.72 29.09 -21.90
C ARG A 125 10.41 29.11 -22.69
N LYS A 126 9.26 28.86 -22.05
CA LYS A 126 7.93 28.71 -22.68
C LYS A 126 7.87 27.61 -23.76
N GLN A 127 8.71 26.59 -23.65
CA GLN A 127 8.71 25.42 -24.53
C GLN A 127 7.69 24.38 -24.05
N VAL A 128 7.43 24.33 -22.74
CA VAL A 128 6.37 23.51 -22.12
C VAL A 128 5.31 24.43 -21.54
N MET A 129 4.05 24.12 -21.85
CA MET A 129 2.82 24.78 -21.39
C MET A 129 1.80 23.70 -21.02
N GLU A 130 0.69 24.09 -20.43
CA GLU A 130 -0.41 23.17 -20.06
C GLU A 130 -0.91 22.30 -21.23
N SER A 131 -0.91 22.87 -22.45
CA SER A 131 -1.40 22.19 -23.66
C SER A 131 -0.45 21.14 -24.23
N ASN A 132 0.83 21.15 -23.84
CA ASN A 132 1.86 20.25 -24.35
C ASN A 132 2.74 19.65 -23.24
N ALA A 133 2.28 19.66 -22.02
CA ALA A 133 2.96 19.01 -20.89
C ALA A 133 3.21 17.52 -21.22
N PRO A 134 4.46 17.04 -21.13
CA PRO A 134 4.80 15.69 -21.54
C PRO A 134 4.16 14.65 -20.62
N LEU A 135 3.67 13.55 -21.22
CA LEU A 135 3.16 12.41 -20.45
C LEU A 135 4.30 11.75 -19.68
N PHE A 136 4.08 11.54 -18.38
CA PHE A 136 4.99 10.84 -17.49
C PHE A 136 4.23 9.79 -16.68
N ARG A 137 4.53 8.51 -16.91
CA ARG A 137 3.90 7.36 -16.26
C ARG A 137 4.92 6.63 -15.41
N ARG A 138 4.80 6.73 -14.12
CA ARG A 138 5.75 6.10 -13.18
C ARG A 138 5.03 5.28 -12.13
N PHE A 139 5.72 4.29 -11.57
CA PHE A 139 5.38 3.70 -10.29
C PHE A 139 6.58 3.74 -9.34
N GLN A 140 6.28 3.76 -8.06
CA GLN A 140 7.26 3.75 -6.99
C GLN A 140 6.73 2.96 -5.80
N TYR A 141 7.61 2.32 -5.08
CA TYR A 141 7.29 1.74 -3.78
C TYR A 141 8.34 2.13 -2.74
N GLY A 142 7.93 2.17 -1.48
CA GLY A 142 8.86 2.48 -0.41
C GLY A 142 8.18 2.92 0.87
N PRO A 143 8.97 3.17 1.92
CA PRO A 143 8.45 3.64 3.20
C PRO A 143 8.00 5.09 3.10
N VAL A 144 6.90 5.38 3.78
CA VAL A 144 6.38 6.73 4.04
C VAL A 144 6.11 6.89 5.53
N TYR A 145 6.07 8.14 6.01
CA TYR A 145 6.13 8.44 7.43
C TYR A 145 5.01 9.42 7.81
N ARG A 146 4.13 8.98 8.75
CA ARG A 146 3.03 9.82 9.24
C ARG A 146 2.97 9.76 10.75
N TYR A 147 2.90 10.89 11.40
CA TYR A 147 2.71 10.95 12.85
C TYR A 147 1.25 10.63 13.20
N GLU A 148 0.90 9.34 13.17
CA GLU A 148 -0.43 8.87 13.55
C GLU A 148 -0.63 8.99 15.06
N LEU A 149 -1.69 9.70 15.48
CA LEU A 149 -2.05 9.86 16.90
C LEU A 149 -2.57 8.55 17.50
N LYS A 150 -3.41 7.82 16.74
CA LYS A 150 -3.97 6.52 17.14
C LYS A 150 -3.39 5.42 16.26
N LEU A 151 -2.66 4.52 16.89
CA LEU A 151 -2.16 3.30 16.22
C LEU A 151 -3.26 2.25 16.22
N MET A 152 -3.45 1.58 15.09
CA MET A 152 -4.40 0.49 14.89
C MET A 152 -3.73 -0.64 14.08
N PRO A 153 -4.25 -1.87 14.08
CA PRO A 153 -3.75 -2.91 13.18
C PRO A 153 -3.68 -2.41 11.73
N GLY A 154 -2.52 -2.54 11.11
CA GLY A 154 -2.25 -2.03 9.76
C GLY A 154 -2.01 -0.51 9.66
N ARG A 155 -2.05 0.26 10.77
CA ARG A 155 -1.67 1.68 10.84
C ARG A 155 -0.45 1.88 11.71
N PHE A 156 0.64 2.23 11.08
CA PHE A 156 1.94 2.50 11.71
C PHE A 156 2.42 3.90 11.34
N ARG A 157 3.45 4.39 12.01
CA ARG A 157 4.08 5.68 11.69
C ARG A 157 5.09 5.58 10.56
N GLU A 158 5.63 4.39 10.34
CA GLU A 158 6.35 3.99 9.15
C GLU A 158 5.60 2.85 8.49
N PHE A 159 5.21 3.00 7.22
CA PHE A 159 4.53 1.98 6.43
C PHE A 159 4.88 2.12 4.96
N TRP A 160 4.68 1.07 4.20
CA TRP A 160 5.05 1.04 2.79
C TRP A 160 3.84 1.29 1.90
N GLN A 161 4.05 2.14 0.90
CA GLN A 161 3.13 2.37 -0.20
C GLN A 161 3.73 1.84 -1.50
N LEU A 162 2.86 1.52 -2.45
CA LEU A 162 3.17 1.19 -3.83
C LEU A 162 2.23 2.00 -4.71
N ASP A 163 2.74 3.08 -5.28
CA ASP A 163 1.98 4.09 -6.01
C ASP A 163 2.29 4.02 -7.50
N PHE A 164 1.29 4.28 -8.32
CA PHE A 164 1.47 4.53 -9.74
C PHE A 164 0.70 5.79 -10.14
N ASP A 165 1.27 6.57 -11.05
CA ASP A 165 0.72 7.85 -11.47
C ASP A 165 0.96 8.11 -12.97
N SER A 166 -0.03 8.70 -13.63
CA SER A 166 0.04 9.25 -14.97
C SER A 166 -0.09 10.77 -14.87
N VAL A 167 0.97 11.50 -15.17
CA VAL A 167 1.03 12.97 -15.18
C VAL A 167 1.08 13.45 -16.62
N GLY A 168 0.36 14.51 -16.94
CA GLY A 168 0.32 15.09 -18.30
C GLY A 168 -0.81 14.57 -19.19
N THR A 169 -1.90 14.06 -18.59
CA THR A 169 -3.08 13.61 -19.36
C THR A 169 -4.39 14.15 -18.82
N LYS A 170 -5.18 14.78 -19.68
CA LYS A 170 -6.57 15.21 -19.40
C LYS A 170 -7.59 14.11 -19.66
N ASP A 171 -7.20 13.06 -20.39
CA ASP A 171 -8.13 12.02 -20.77
C ASP A 171 -8.51 11.14 -19.57
N VAL A 172 -9.79 11.11 -19.25
CA VAL A 172 -10.38 10.29 -18.17
C VAL A 172 -10.22 8.79 -18.43
N ALA A 173 -9.83 8.38 -19.62
CA ALA A 173 -9.42 7.01 -19.89
C ALA A 173 -8.25 6.56 -18.98
N ALA A 174 -7.37 7.49 -18.57
CA ALA A 174 -6.31 7.19 -17.61
C ALA A 174 -6.85 6.89 -16.21
N ASP A 175 -7.98 7.49 -15.83
CA ASP A 175 -8.67 7.20 -14.56
C ASP A 175 -9.37 5.83 -14.62
N ALA A 176 -10.00 5.52 -15.75
CA ALA A 176 -10.58 4.20 -15.98
C ALA A 176 -9.50 3.11 -15.93
N GLU A 177 -8.35 3.35 -16.57
CA GLU A 177 -7.19 2.47 -16.53
C GLU A 177 -6.64 2.30 -15.11
N ALA A 178 -6.58 3.36 -14.30
CA ALA A 178 -6.14 3.27 -12.91
C ALA A 178 -7.00 2.31 -12.09
N CYS A 179 -8.32 2.32 -12.26
CA CYS A 179 -9.22 1.36 -11.61
C CYS A 179 -8.96 -0.09 -12.07
N MET A 180 -8.71 -0.30 -13.37
CA MET A 180 -8.37 -1.60 -13.92
C MET A 180 -7.04 -2.12 -13.36
N ILE A 181 -6.02 -1.27 -13.31
CA ILE A 181 -4.70 -1.59 -12.76
C ILE A 181 -4.81 -2.03 -11.29
N LEU A 182 -5.60 -1.31 -10.48
CA LEU A 182 -5.83 -1.70 -9.07
C LEU A 182 -6.46 -3.09 -8.98
N SER A 183 -7.49 -3.35 -9.77
CA SER A 183 -8.16 -4.66 -9.80
C SER A 183 -7.21 -5.78 -10.25
N ASP A 184 -6.46 -5.57 -11.33
CA ASP A 184 -5.55 -6.57 -11.87
C ASP A 184 -4.33 -6.81 -10.97
N ALA A 185 -3.82 -5.77 -10.30
CA ALA A 185 -2.74 -5.89 -9.33
C ALA A 185 -3.15 -6.75 -8.13
N LEU A 186 -4.34 -6.56 -7.58
CA LEU A 186 -4.85 -7.36 -6.46
C LEU A 186 -5.06 -8.83 -6.84
N VAL A 187 -5.57 -9.08 -8.05
CA VAL A 187 -5.69 -10.45 -8.59
C VAL A 187 -4.29 -11.08 -8.77
N ALA A 188 -3.32 -10.33 -9.30
CA ALA A 188 -1.95 -10.82 -9.47
C ALA A 188 -1.24 -11.10 -8.13
N ILE A 189 -1.61 -10.39 -7.05
CA ILE A 189 -1.13 -10.63 -5.69
C ILE A 189 -1.76 -11.92 -5.09
N GLY A 190 -2.83 -12.43 -5.70
CA GLY A 190 -3.50 -13.67 -5.27
C GLY A 190 -4.83 -13.45 -4.54
N MET A 191 -5.39 -12.24 -4.56
CA MET A 191 -6.75 -12.01 -4.05
C MET A 191 -7.79 -12.54 -5.05
N ASP A 192 -8.80 -13.23 -4.52
CA ASP A 192 -9.95 -13.62 -5.32
C ASP A 192 -10.79 -12.38 -5.67
N LYS A 193 -11.32 -12.33 -6.90
CA LYS A 193 -12.12 -11.19 -7.41
C LYS A 193 -13.36 -10.90 -6.57
N SER A 194 -13.90 -11.89 -5.88
CA SER A 194 -15.05 -11.75 -4.99
C SER A 194 -14.72 -11.16 -3.61
N THR A 195 -13.44 -10.95 -3.30
CA THR A 195 -12.98 -10.52 -1.97
C THR A 195 -12.68 -9.03 -1.86
N PHE A 196 -12.83 -8.29 -2.95
CA PHE A 196 -12.67 -6.84 -2.97
C PHE A 196 -13.55 -6.20 -4.05
N ILE A 197 -13.77 -4.90 -3.92
CA ILE A 197 -14.51 -4.09 -4.88
C ILE A 197 -13.81 -2.74 -5.09
N VAL A 198 -13.70 -2.29 -6.34
CA VAL A 198 -13.24 -0.95 -6.69
C VAL A 198 -14.44 -0.02 -6.70
N LYS A 199 -14.49 0.94 -5.79
CA LYS A 199 -15.52 1.97 -5.71
C LYS A 199 -15.03 3.22 -6.40
N VAL A 200 -15.89 3.86 -7.18
CA VAL A 200 -15.57 5.07 -7.95
C VAL A 200 -16.63 6.12 -7.74
N ASN A 201 -16.21 7.36 -7.60
CA ASN A 201 -17.05 8.55 -7.59
C ASN A 201 -16.37 9.66 -8.41
N ASN A 202 -17.08 10.76 -8.63
CA ASN A 202 -16.51 11.95 -9.27
C ASN A 202 -16.86 13.20 -8.45
N ARG A 203 -15.83 13.93 -8.04
CA ARG A 203 -16.00 15.15 -7.21
C ARG A 203 -16.82 16.23 -7.91
N LYS A 204 -16.72 16.34 -9.25
CA LYS A 204 -17.48 17.31 -10.02
C LYS A 204 -18.99 17.07 -9.89
N VAL A 205 -19.42 15.80 -9.90
CA VAL A 205 -20.83 15.43 -9.76
C VAL A 205 -21.39 15.89 -8.43
N LEU A 206 -20.70 15.58 -7.30
CA LEU A 206 -21.17 16.00 -5.99
C LEU A 206 -21.06 17.50 -5.80
N LYS A 207 -19.96 18.14 -6.22
CA LYS A 207 -19.77 19.59 -6.11
C LYS A 207 -20.87 20.34 -6.86
N GLY A 208 -21.15 19.95 -8.10
CA GLY A 208 -22.21 20.54 -8.89
C GLY A 208 -23.61 20.28 -8.30
N PHE A 209 -23.86 19.09 -7.77
CA PHE A 209 -25.09 18.80 -7.04
C PHE A 209 -25.25 19.71 -5.81
N LEU A 210 -24.23 19.86 -4.96
CA LEU A 210 -24.27 20.75 -3.80
C LEU A 210 -24.53 22.20 -4.20
N ALA A 211 -23.90 22.68 -5.27
CA ALA A 211 -24.14 24.02 -5.82
C ALA A 211 -25.59 24.19 -6.28
N SER A 212 -26.18 23.18 -6.95
CA SER A 212 -27.57 23.22 -7.42
C SER A 212 -28.60 23.36 -6.31
N ILE A 213 -28.27 22.87 -5.10
CA ILE A 213 -29.10 23.02 -3.90
C ILE A 213 -28.70 24.23 -3.04
N GLY A 214 -27.84 25.14 -3.56
CA GLY A 214 -27.43 26.39 -2.91
C GLY A 214 -26.38 26.17 -1.80
N ILE A 215 -25.50 25.18 -1.95
CA ILE A 215 -24.27 24.99 -1.18
C ILE A 215 -23.10 25.17 -2.17
N ASP A 216 -22.80 26.43 -2.48
CA ASP A 216 -21.86 26.86 -3.53
C ASP A 216 -20.61 27.58 -2.98
N ASN A 217 -20.48 27.64 -1.67
CA ASN A 217 -19.32 28.22 -0.98
C ASN A 217 -18.33 27.11 -0.62
N ASP A 218 -17.06 27.26 -0.99
CA ASP A 218 -16.01 26.25 -0.76
C ASP A 218 -15.87 25.84 0.72
N GLU A 219 -16.07 26.76 1.67
CA GLU A 219 -16.02 26.45 3.10
C GLU A 219 -17.17 25.52 3.53
N LYS A 220 -18.41 25.85 3.10
CA LYS A 220 -19.59 25.02 3.40
C LYS A 220 -19.54 23.69 2.68
N GLU A 221 -19.14 23.68 1.41
CA GLU A 221 -18.90 22.44 0.65
C GLU A 221 -17.89 21.55 1.39
N GLY A 222 -16.72 22.10 1.73
CA GLY A 222 -15.70 21.37 2.47
C GLY A 222 -16.19 20.86 3.82
N ALA A 223 -17.05 21.60 4.52
CA ALA A 223 -17.66 21.15 5.77
C ALA A 223 -18.62 19.96 5.55
N VAL A 224 -19.47 20.01 4.52
CA VAL A 224 -20.37 18.91 4.14
C VAL A 224 -19.56 17.67 3.76
N LEU A 225 -18.53 17.81 2.94
CA LEU A 225 -17.66 16.68 2.54
C LEU A 225 -16.99 16.01 3.75
N ARG A 226 -16.51 16.81 4.73
CA ARG A 226 -15.92 16.26 5.97
C ARG A 226 -16.93 15.48 6.82
N VAL A 227 -18.19 15.86 6.81
CA VAL A 227 -19.25 15.10 7.51
C VAL A 227 -19.53 13.80 6.78
N ILE A 228 -19.67 13.83 5.44
CA ILE A 228 -19.93 12.64 4.62
C ILE A 228 -18.78 11.63 4.75
N ASP A 229 -17.51 12.06 4.79
CA ASP A 229 -16.33 11.19 4.96
C ASP A 229 -16.36 10.35 6.25
N LYS A 230 -17.19 10.77 7.21
CA LYS A 230 -17.37 10.01 8.46
C LYS A 230 -18.41 8.89 8.35
N LEU A 231 -19.16 8.80 7.24
CA LEU A 231 -20.32 7.91 7.11
C LEU A 231 -20.01 6.46 7.54
N ASP A 232 -18.91 5.90 7.08
CA ASP A 232 -18.49 4.53 7.43
C ASP A 232 -18.18 4.33 8.93
N LYS A 233 -17.89 5.43 9.65
CA LYS A 233 -17.49 5.41 11.05
C LYS A 233 -18.68 5.64 11.99
N ILE A 234 -19.57 6.58 11.62
CA ILE A 234 -20.65 7.03 12.50
C ILE A 234 -22.04 6.59 12.03
N GLY A 235 -22.21 6.18 10.76
CA GLY A 235 -23.49 5.76 10.19
C GLY A 235 -24.38 6.90 9.71
N TRP A 236 -25.50 6.53 9.08
CA TRP A 236 -26.41 7.49 8.42
C TRP A 236 -27.07 8.46 9.39
N GLU A 237 -27.54 7.98 10.54
CA GLU A 237 -28.25 8.80 11.53
C GLU A 237 -27.34 9.89 12.08
N ASP A 238 -26.12 9.55 12.44
CA ASP A 238 -25.13 10.50 12.97
C ASP A 238 -24.65 11.51 11.92
N VAL A 239 -24.52 11.07 10.64
CA VAL A 239 -24.23 11.99 9.51
C VAL A 239 -25.36 13.00 9.34
N GLU A 240 -26.62 12.56 9.38
CA GLU A 240 -27.79 13.44 9.27
C GLU A 240 -27.83 14.46 10.40
N LEU A 241 -27.52 14.05 11.64
CA LEU A 241 -27.40 14.93 12.79
C LEU A 241 -26.25 15.93 12.66
N GLU A 242 -25.07 15.51 12.19
CA GLU A 242 -23.94 16.42 11.97
C GLU A 242 -24.17 17.41 10.81
N LEU A 243 -24.93 17.04 9.78
CA LEU A 243 -25.38 17.98 8.74
C LEU A 243 -26.40 19.00 9.33
N GLY A 244 -27.18 18.59 10.31
CA GLY A 244 -28.20 19.39 11.00
C GLY A 244 -27.68 20.09 12.26
N SER A 245 -28.34 19.82 13.40
CA SER A 245 -28.10 20.49 14.69
C SER A 245 -26.85 20.02 15.45
N GLY A 246 -26.23 18.92 15.03
CA GLY A 246 -25.14 18.28 15.77
C GLY A 246 -25.61 17.11 16.63
N ARG A 247 -24.68 16.47 17.32
CA ARG A 247 -24.94 15.29 18.16
C ARG A 247 -23.97 15.22 19.35
N THR A 248 -24.28 14.35 20.28
CA THR A 248 -23.34 13.94 21.34
C THR A 248 -22.66 12.65 20.90
N ASP A 249 -21.32 12.59 20.94
CA ASP A 249 -20.57 11.39 20.57
C ASP A 249 -20.57 10.32 21.68
N SER A 250 -20.01 9.16 21.38
CA SER A 250 -19.93 8.02 22.34
C SER A 250 -19.07 8.30 23.57
N SER A 251 -18.29 9.39 23.58
CA SER A 251 -17.51 9.85 24.74
C SER A 251 -18.26 10.87 25.60
N GLY A 252 -19.45 11.32 25.16
CA GLY A 252 -20.22 12.36 25.79
C GLY A 252 -19.84 13.79 25.35
N ALA A 253 -18.97 13.93 24.34
CA ALA A 253 -18.59 15.23 23.79
C ALA A 253 -19.63 15.73 22.78
N GLU A 254 -19.94 17.01 22.83
CA GLU A 254 -20.81 17.65 21.84
C GLU A 254 -20.06 17.88 20.52
N VAL A 255 -20.65 17.41 19.43
CA VAL A 255 -20.19 17.63 18.05
C VAL A 255 -21.15 18.62 17.40
N ALA A 256 -20.65 19.82 17.09
CA ALA A 256 -21.45 20.86 16.45
C ALA A 256 -21.91 20.42 15.05
N GLY A 257 -23.17 20.69 14.72
CA GLY A 257 -23.71 20.47 13.39
C GLY A 257 -23.48 21.65 12.46
N LEU A 258 -23.74 21.41 11.16
CA LEU A 258 -23.62 22.45 10.12
C LEU A 258 -24.87 23.33 10.02
N ASN A 259 -25.94 23.03 10.76
CA ASN A 259 -27.22 23.74 10.76
C ASN A 259 -27.83 23.88 9.34
N LEU A 260 -27.70 22.88 8.49
CA LEU A 260 -28.35 22.90 7.18
C LEU A 260 -29.87 22.73 7.36
N PRO A 261 -30.70 23.37 6.49
CA PRO A 261 -32.12 23.13 6.44
C PRO A 261 -32.47 21.67 6.17
N ALA A 262 -33.57 21.17 6.77
CA ALA A 262 -33.96 19.75 6.68
C ALA A 262 -34.20 19.27 5.24
N ASP A 263 -34.72 20.14 4.37
CA ASP A 263 -34.90 19.84 2.94
C ASP A 263 -33.58 19.58 2.22
N LYS A 264 -32.55 20.40 2.51
CA LYS A 264 -31.20 20.19 1.94
C LYS A 264 -30.54 18.92 2.46
N ILE A 265 -30.68 18.63 3.76
CA ILE A 265 -30.21 17.38 4.36
C ILE A 265 -30.85 16.18 3.65
N GLY A 266 -32.19 16.20 3.47
CA GLY A 266 -32.91 15.16 2.77
C GLY A 266 -32.43 14.95 1.33
N GLN A 267 -32.13 16.03 0.61
CA GLN A 267 -31.57 15.97 -0.75
C GLN A 267 -30.15 15.36 -0.76
N ILE A 268 -29.26 15.76 0.16
CA ILE A 268 -27.91 15.18 0.28
C ILE A 268 -28.00 13.68 0.58
N ILE A 269 -28.80 13.29 1.56
CA ILE A 269 -28.96 11.87 1.93
C ILE A 269 -29.54 11.05 0.76
N SER A 270 -30.51 11.60 0.02
CA SER A 270 -31.07 10.97 -1.17
C SER A 270 -30.03 10.77 -2.27
N PHE A 271 -29.20 11.79 -2.52
CA PHE A 271 -28.07 11.71 -3.45
C PHE A 271 -27.09 10.60 -3.05
N LEU A 272 -26.67 10.57 -1.80
CA LEU A 272 -25.70 9.58 -1.30
C LEU A 272 -26.25 8.15 -1.36
N LYS A 273 -27.57 7.97 -1.19
CA LYS A 273 -28.23 6.66 -1.24
C LYS A 273 -28.59 6.20 -2.65
N ILE A 274 -28.28 6.96 -3.70
CA ILE A 274 -28.73 6.67 -5.06
C ILE A 274 -28.27 5.32 -5.61
N ALA A 275 -27.09 4.86 -5.19
CA ALA A 275 -26.54 3.55 -5.54
C ALA A 275 -27.00 2.42 -4.61
N THR A 276 -27.79 2.71 -3.56
CA THR A 276 -28.23 1.68 -2.60
C THR A 276 -29.24 0.74 -3.27
N GLY A 277 -28.92 -0.55 -3.30
CA GLY A 277 -29.78 -1.57 -3.94
C GLY A 277 -29.74 -1.53 -5.46
N VAL A 278 -28.79 -0.86 -6.06
CA VAL A 278 -28.59 -0.78 -7.52
C VAL A 278 -27.43 -1.71 -7.89
N GLU A 279 -27.64 -2.57 -8.88
CA GLU A 279 -26.66 -3.57 -9.33
C GLU A 279 -25.89 -3.15 -10.58
N SER A 280 -26.37 -2.10 -11.30
CA SER A 280 -25.79 -1.64 -12.57
C SER A 280 -25.23 -0.22 -12.44
N ARG A 281 -24.02 0.00 -12.96
CA ARG A 281 -23.41 1.34 -13.09
C ARG A 281 -24.25 2.24 -13.97
N GLN A 282 -24.83 1.69 -15.04
CA GLN A 282 -25.71 2.43 -15.95
C GLN A 282 -26.93 3.00 -15.22
N GLU A 283 -27.57 2.20 -14.34
CA GLU A 283 -28.72 2.68 -13.56
C GLU A 283 -28.32 3.80 -12.59
N VAL A 284 -27.10 3.74 -11.98
CA VAL A 284 -26.58 4.83 -11.14
C VAL A 284 -26.39 6.10 -11.97
N ILE A 285 -25.83 5.99 -13.17
CA ILE A 285 -25.64 7.13 -14.10
C ILE A 285 -27.01 7.77 -14.41
N GLU A 286 -28.01 6.99 -14.82
CA GLU A 286 -29.35 7.48 -15.16
C GLU A 286 -30.03 8.21 -13.99
N LYS A 287 -29.89 7.69 -12.78
CA LYS A 287 -30.40 8.34 -11.56
C LYS A 287 -29.67 9.64 -11.26
N LEU A 288 -28.34 9.67 -11.42
CA LEU A 288 -27.53 10.89 -11.23
C LEU A 288 -27.89 11.96 -12.27
N GLU A 289 -28.09 11.59 -13.54
CA GLU A 289 -28.45 12.51 -14.63
C GLU A 289 -29.73 13.32 -14.27
N GLY A 290 -30.73 12.65 -13.67
CA GLY A 290 -31.94 13.31 -13.22
C GLY A 290 -31.74 14.34 -12.12
N LEU A 291 -30.69 14.19 -11.29
CA LEU A 291 -30.38 15.08 -10.16
C LEU A 291 -29.46 16.26 -10.52
N VAL A 292 -28.59 16.09 -11.52
CA VAL A 292 -27.55 17.06 -11.82
C VAL A 292 -27.85 17.91 -13.05
N LYS A 293 -28.96 17.66 -13.73
CA LYS A 293 -29.36 18.34 -14.94
C LYS A 293 -29.39 19.87 -14.78
N GLY A 294 -28.72 20.58 -15.69
CA GLY A 294 -28.62 22.04 -15.70
C GLY A 294 -27.43 22.59 -14.90
N ASN A 295 -26.58 21.73 -14.33
CA ASN A 295 -25.31 22.14 -13.73
C ASN A 295 -24.14 21.62 -14.57
N GLU A 296 -23.45 22.50 -15.30
CA GLU A 296 -22.37 22.15 -16.23
C GLU A 296 -21.24 21.34 -15.59
N LEU A 297 -20.85 21.69 -14.36
CA LEU A 297 -19.78 20.96 -13.66
C LEU A 297 -20.17 19.51 -13.36
N ALA A 298 -21.41 19.32 -12.90
CA ALA A 298 -21.91 17.99 -12.56
C ALA A 298 -22.15 17.14 -13.83
N GLU A 299 -22.65 17.77 -14.90
CA GLU A 299 -22.83 17.12 -16.21
C GLU A 299 -21.48 16.69 -16.80
N ASP A 300 -20.42 17.52 -16.70
CA ASP A 300 -19.06 17.16 -17.10
C ASP A 300 -18.55 15.95 -16.31
N GLY A 301 -18.70 15.97 -14.98
CA GLY A 301 -18.33 14.84 -14.14
C GLY A 301 -19.12 13.56 -14.45
N LEU A 302 -20.39 13.68 -14.80
CA LEU A 302 -21.21 12.54 -15.21
C LEU A 302 -20.76 11.98 -16.56
N ALA A 303 -20.42 12.85 -17.53
CA ALA A 303 -19.86 12.44 -18.82
C ALA A 303 -18.51 11.70 -18.66
N GLU A 304 -17.69 12.11 -17.70
CA GLU A 304 -16.47 11.38 -17.32
C GLU A 304 -16.78 9.97 -16.81
N LEU A 305 -17.75 9.81 -15.90
CA LEU A 305 -18.17 8.50 -15.41
C LEU A 305 -18.74 7.61 -16.53
N GLN A 306 -19.55 8.16 -17.44
CA GLN A 306 -20.07 7.46 -18.61
C GLN A 306 -18.95 6.95 -19.52
N LYS A 307 -17.92 7.76 -19.76
CA LYS A 307 -16.76 7.37 -20.56
C LYS A 307 -15.95 6.25 -19.88
N MET A 308 -15.76 6.33 -18.56
CA MET A 308 -15.08 5.28 -17.79
C MET A 308 -15.87 3.97 -17.86
N ASP A 309 -17.19 4.01 -17.67
CA ASP A 309 -18.07 2.84 -17.74
C ASP A 309 -18.03 2.17 -19.12
N ALA A 310 -18.05 2.96 -20.19
CA ALA A 310 -17.95 2.44 -21.56
C ALA A 310 -16.63 1.67 -21.78
N ILE A 311 -15.51 2.15 -21.23
CA ILE A 311 -14.21 1.48 -21.31
C ILE A 311 -14.25 0.15 -20.54
N TRP A 312 -14.75 0.16 -19.29
CA TRP A 312 -14.81 -1.05 -18.46
C TRP A 312 -15.73 -2.12 -19.08
N ASN A 313 -16.89 -1.72 -19.57
CA ASN A 313 -17.82 -2.64 -20.24
C ASN A 313 -17.20 -3.28 -21.49
N ALA A 314 -16.49 -2.50 -22.30
CA ALA A 314 -15.82 -3.00 -23.50
C ALA A 314 -14.70 -4.01 -23.18
N LEU A 315 -14.10 -3.92 -21.98
CA LEU A 315 -12.98 -4.74 -21.53
C LEU A 315 -13.38 -5.83 -20.54
N GLY A 316 -14.68 -5.99 -20.21
CA GLY A 316 -15.20 -7.03 -19.34
C GLY A 316 -14.92 -6.81 -17.84
N PHE A 317 -14.79 -5.54 -17.41
CA PHE A 317 -14.75 -5.17 -15.99
C PHE A 317 -16.17 -4.85 -15.52
N ASP A 318 -16.87 -5.87 -15.11
CA ASP A 318 -18.26 -5.81 -14.65
C ASP A 318 -18.41 -5.17 -13.24
N GLU A 319 -19.66 -5.08 -12.78
CA GLU A 319 -20.02 -4.51 -11.47
C GLU A 319 -19.60 -5.37 -10.28
N GLN A 320 -19.17 -6.60 -10.50
CA GLN A 320 -18.55 -7.41 -9.44
C GLN A 320 -17.12 -6.93 -9.13
N ARG A 321 -16.50 -6.17 -10.05
CA ARG A 321 -15.15 -5.64 -9.92
C ARG A 321 -15.11 -4.14 -9.63
N ILE A 322 -15.95 -3.34 -10.33
CA ILE A 322 -15.94 -1.87 -10.26
C ILE A 322 -17.38 -1.37 -10.16
N ILE A 323 -17.66 -0.52 -9.17
CA ILE A 323 -18.98 0.10 -8.97
C ILE A 323 -18.87 1.62 -8.83
N PHE A 324 -19.96 2.34 -9.11
CA PHE A 324 -20.10 3.73 -8.70
C PHE A 324 -20.68 3.80 -7.30
N ASP A 325 -20.01 4.56 -6.42
CA ASP A 325 -20.43 4.76 -5.04
C ASP A 325 -20.39 6.26 -4.70
N PRO A 326 -21.54 6.95 -4.74
CA PRO A 326 -21.64 8.37 -4.42
C PRO A 326 -21.24 8.72 -2.97
N THR A 327 -21.14 7.73 -2.08
CA THR A 327 -20.68 7.94 -0.71
C THR A 327 -19.16 8.01 -0.60
N LEU A 328 -18.44 7.63 -1.64
CA LEU A 328 -16.99 7.66 -1.64
C LEU A 328 -16.48 9.10 -1.62
N MET A 329 -16.05 9.54 -0.45
CA MET A 329 -15.43 10.84 -0.19
C MET A 329 -14.00 10.60 0.27
N ARG A 330 -13.06 10.60 -0.66
CA ARG A 330 -11.66 10.53 -0.29
C ARG A 330 -11.17 11.89 0.18
N GLY A 331 -10.60 11.89 1.39
CA GLY A 331 -10.28 13.05 2.22
C GLY A 331 -9.09 13.89 1.81
N MET A 332 -8.74 13.95 0.53
CA MET A 332 -7.67 14.84 0.11
C MET A 332 -8.26 15.97 -0.73
N ALA A 333 -8.15 17.18 -0.21
CA ALA A 333 -8.69 18.39 -0.85
C ALA A 333 -8.17 18.65 -2.27
N TYR A 334 -7.10 17.96 -2.68
CA TYR A 334 -6.48 18.17 -3.99
C TYR A 334 -7.09 17.38 -5.15
N TYR A 335 -8.01 16.43 -4.94
CA TYR A 335 -8.67 15.73 -6.03
C TYR A 335 -9.64 16.64 -6.78
N THR A 336 -9.58 16.59 -8.12
CA THR A 336 -10.30 17.52 -9.01
C THR A 336 -11.39 16.85 -9.87
N GLY A 337 -11.42 15.52 -9.95
CA GLY A 337 -12.30 14.75 -10.79
C GLY A 337 -12.65 13.39 -10.20
N PRO A 338 -12.49 12.28 -10.97
CA PRO A 338 -12.68 10.92 -10.48
C PRO A 338 -11.86 10.61 -9.25
N VAL A 339 -12.46 9.92 -8.30
CA VAL A 339 -11.82 9.36 -7.09
C VAL A 339 -12.17 7.90 -6.99
N PHE A 340 -11.22 7.09 -6.53
CA PHE A 340 -11.42 5.64 -6.43
C PHE A 340 -10.77 5.06 -5.18
N GLU A 341 -11.39 4.01 -4.69
CA GLU A 341 -10.98 3.28 -3.52
C GLU A 341 -11.24 1.79 -3.70
N VAL A 342 -10.33 0.96 -3.20
CA VAL A 342 -10.61 -0.48 -3.12
C VAL A 342 -10.95 -0.84 -1.69
N GLU A 343 -12.16 -1.33 -1.50
CA GLU A 343 -12.63 -1.90 -0.23
C GLU A 343 -12.41 -3.41 -0.24
N SER A 344 -11.79 -3.92 0.83
CA SER A 344 -11.75 -5.36 1.07
C SER A 344 -13.07 -5.84 1.66
N LEU A 345 -13.64 -6.89 1.09
CA LEU A 345 -14.83 -7.57 1.59
C LEU A 345 -14.49 -8.65 2.62
N LEU A 346 -13.20 -8.96 2.79
CA LEU A 346 -12.73 -9.92 3.79
C LEU A 346 -12.96 -9.39 5.20
N THR A 347 -13.29 -10.30 6.10
CA THR A 347 -13.48 -10.04 7.52
C THR A 347 -12.51 -10.86 8.35
N TYR A 348 -12.15 -10.34 9.53
CA TYR A 348 -11.35 -11.06 10.51
C TYR A 348 -12.00 -10.98 11.90
N LYS A 349 -11.62 -11.87 12.80
CA LYS A 349 -12.03 -11.80 14.21
C LYS A 349 -10.94 -11.08 15.02
N ASP A 350 -11.32 -10.03 15.75
CA ASP A 350 -10.41 -9.36 16.67
C ASP A 350 -10.16 -10.24 17.93
N GLU A 351 -9.25 -9.81 18.79
CA GLU A 351 -8.87 -10.51 20.03
C GLU A 351 -10.08 -10.78 20.96
N LYS A 352 -11.17 -10.03 20.79
CA LYS A 352 -12.44 -10.19 21.54
C LYS A 352 -13.45 -11.07 20.81
N GLY A 353 -13.04 -11.68 19.67
CA GLY A 353 -13.91 -12.53 18.84
C GLY A 353 -14.95 -11.76 17.99
N LYS A 354 -14.88 -10.41 17.95
CA LYS A 354 -15.79 -9.59 17.15
C LYS A 354 -15.33 -9.57 15.69
N THR A 355 -16.26 -9.80 14.76
CA THR A 355 -16.00 -9.69 13.33
C THR A 355 -15.71 -8.23 12.95
N ARG A 356 -14.62 -8.00 12.24
CA ARG A 356 -14.13 -6.70 11.77
C ARG A 356 -13.85 -6.75 10.28
N LYS A 357 -13.99 -5.61 9.61
CA LYS A 357 -13.49 -5.37 8.25
C LYS A 357 -12.20 -4.56 8.32
N ILE A 358 -11.27 -4.79 7.40
CA ILE A 358 -10.09 -3.92 7.26
C ILE A 358 -10.45 -2.63 6.52
N GLY A 359 -11.47 -2.67 5.68
CA GLY A 359 -11.92 -1.54 4.87
C GLY A 359 -11.00 -1.25 3.68
N SER A 360 -10.72 0.02 3.45
CA SER A 360 -9.92 0.48 2.32
C SER A 360 -8.49 -0.05 2.33
N ILE A 361 -8.05 -0.64 1.22
CA ILE A 361 -6.69 -1.16 1.01
C ILE A 361 -5.91 -0.41 -0.05
N CYS A 362 -6.61 0.24 -1.01
CA CYS A 362 -6.02 1.08 -2.03
C CYS A 362 -6.86 2.35 -2.18
N GLY A 363 -6.29 3.39 -2.75
CA GLY A 363 -7.04 4.57 -3.08
C GLY A 363 -6.28 5.53 -3.97
N GLY A 364 -7.04 6.34 -4.73
CA GLY A 364 -6.49 7.27 -5.69
C GLY A 364 -7.52 8.23 -6.24
N GLY A 365 -7.14 8.93 -7.30
CA GLY A 365 -8.01 9.85 -8.03
C GLY A 365 -7.23 10.79 -8.93
N ARG A 366 -7.97 11.70 -9.57
CA ARG A 366 -7.45 12.78 -10.43
C ARG A 366 -7.06 13.99 -9.60
N TYR A 367 -5.88 14.55 -9.86
CA TYR A 367 -5.33 15.72 -9.18
C TYR A 367 -4.58 16.62 -10.17
N ASP A 368 -5.22 17.68 -10.61
CA ASP A 368 -4.71 18.54 -11.69
C ASP A 368 -3.76 19.64 -11.19
N GLY A 369 -3.83 20.01 -9.91
CA GLY A 369 -3.01 21.06 -9.28
C GLY A 369 -1.67 20.61 -8.73
N LEU A 370 -1.26 19.34 -8.95
CA LEU A 370 -0.07 18.78 -8.30
C LEU A 370 1.22 19.58 -8.58
N VAL A 371 1.43 19.96 -9.83
CA VAL A 371 2.67 20.63 -10.28
C VAL A 371 2.53 22.15 -10.25
N GLU A 372 1.31 22.68 -10.16
CA GLU A 372 1.02 24.12 -10.21
C GLU A 372 1.75 24.89 -9.12
N LYS A 373 1.77 24.35 -7.90
CA LYS A 373 2.48 24.96 -6.76
C LYS A 373 4.00 25.08 -6.95
N LEU A 374 4.57 24.27 -7.85
CA LEU A 374 6.02 24.27 -8.13
C LEU A 374 6.38 24.99 -9.43
N LEU A 375 5.58 24.85 -10.47
CA LEU A 375 5.86 25.39 -11.80
C LEU A 375 4.96 26.55 -12.22
N GLY A 376 3.86 26.84 -11.46
CA GLY A 376 2.83 27.76 -11.88
C GLY A 376 2.07 27.28 -13.13
N LEU A 377 2.03 25.96 -13.37
CA LEU A 377 1.47 25.32 -14.54
C LEU A 377 0.52 24.19 -14.10
N GLN A 378 -0.73 24.24 -14.52
CA GLN A 378 -1.68 23.15 -14.27
C GLN A 378 -1.38 21.96 -15.18
N VAL A 379 -1.01 20.84 -14.57
CA VAL A 379 -0.72 19.60 -15.29
C VAL A 379 -1.63 18.50 -14.76
N PRO A 380 -2.59 18.04 -15.57
CA PRO A 380 -3.50 17.00 -15.15
C PRO A 380 -2.78 15.70 -14.82
N ALA A 381 -3.17 15.09 -13.71
CA ALA A 381 -2.60 13.84 -13.26
C ALA A 381 -3.66 12.95 -12.58
N THR A 382 -3.45 11.66 -12.67
CA THR A 382 -4.24 10.64 -11.97
C THR A 382 -3.35 9.51 -11.53
N GLY A 383 -3.67 8.91 -10.39
CA GLY A 383 -2.89 7.80 -9.86
C GLY A 383 -3.52 7.18 -8.63
N ALA A 384 -2.91 6.10 -8.17
CA ALA A 384 -3.37 5.39 -6.99
C ALA A 384 -2.23 4.78 -6.18
N SER A 385 -2.55 4.49 -4.92
CA SER A 385 -1.65 3.89 -3.94
C SER A 385 -2.22 2.61 -3.38
N ILE A 386 -1.41 1.55 -3.33
CA ILE A 386 -1.65 0.35 -2.54
C ILE A 386 -0.92 0.48 -1.20
N GLY A 387 -1.65 0.39 -0.10
CA GLY A 387 -1.05 0.31 1.24
C GLY A 387 -0.51 -1.08 1.51
N ILE A 388 0.79 -1.32 1.25
CA ILE A 388 1.42 -2.65 1.31
C ILE A 388 1.26 -3.28 2.70
N ASP A 389 1.55 -2.55 3.77
CA ASP A 389 1.46 -3.09 5.14
C ASP A 389 0.02 -3.43 5.54
N ARG A 390 -0.96 -2.65 5.03
CA ARG A 390 -2.37 -2.91 5.27
C ARG A 390 -2.84 -4.15 4.51
N LEU A 391 -2.44 -4.27 3.24
CA LEU A 391 -2.72 -5.44 2.42
C LEU A 391 -2.04 -6.70 2.98
N ALA A 392 -0.78 -6.60 3.40
CA ALA A 392 -0.06 -7.70 4.03
C ALA A 392 -0.75 -8.17 5.32
N ALA A 393 -1.19 -7.25 6.18
CA ALA A 393 -1.95 -7.59 7.38
C ALA A 393 -3.27 -8.31 7.04
N LEU A 394 -3.99 -7.85 6.01
CA LEU A 394 -5.20 -8.50 5.53
C LEU A 394 -4.94 -9.93 5.06
N LEU A 395 -3.92 -10.12 4.23
CA LEU A 395 -3.57 -11.43 3.68
C LEU A 395 -3.11 -12.41 4.77
N GLN A 396 -2.37 -11.95 5.77
CA GLN A 396 -1.99 -12.75 6.93
C GLN A 396 -3.22 -13.17 7.75
N MET A 397 -4.18 -12.26 7.97
CA MET A 397 -5.41 -12.56 8.72
C MET A 397 -6.35 -13.50 7.97
N ALA A 398 -6.39 -13.41 6.64
CA ALA A 398 -7.22 -14.27 5.80
C ALA A 398 -6.60 -15.66 5.57
N ASN A 399 -5.29 -15.80 5.60
CA ASN A 399 -4.55 -17.01 5.24
C ASN A 399 -3.42 -17.29 6.26
N SER A 400 -3.73 -17.35 7.56
CA SER A 400 -2.73 -17.49 8.64
C SER A 400 -1.73 -18.63 8.46
N ASP A 401 -2.08 -19.69 7.75
CA ASP A 401 -1.26 -20.88 7.56
C ASP A 401 -0.39 -20.86 6.27
N LYS A 402 -0.61 -19.89 5.36
CA LYS A 402 0.02 -19.89 4.02
C LYS A 402 1.15 -18.88 3.81
N VAL A 403 1.36 -17.96 4.75
CA VAL A 403 2.31 -16.86 4.57
C VAL A 403 3.47 -17.00 5.53
N LYS A 404 4.23 -18.08 5.37
CA LYS A 404 5.53 -18.22 6.04
C LYS A 404 6.62 -18.18 4.99
N ALA A 405 7.63 -17.35 5.23
CA ALA A 405 8.85 -17.39 4.43
C ALA A 405 9.42 -18.80 4.45
N GLU A 406 9.78 -19.33 3.30
CA GLU A 406 10.45 -20.62 3.23
C GLU A 406 11.88 -20.47 3.73
N GLY A 407 12.25 -21.28 4.71
CA GLY A 407 13.62 -21.35 5.21
C GLY A 407 14.55 -22.07 4.22
N PRO A 408 15.87 -21.99 4.45
CA PRO A 408 16.85 -22.72 3.63
C PRO A 408 16.78 -24.23 3.87
N VAL A 409 17.36 -25.03 2.98
CA VAL A 409 17.71 -26.43 3.27
C VAL A 409 18.68 -26.43 4.45
N PHE A 410 18.35 -27.19 5.47
CA PHE A 410 19.09 -27.18 6.73
C PHE A 410 20.04 -28.36 6.82
N ILE A 411 21.33 -28.13 7.08
CA ILE A 411 22.31 -29.18 7.36
C ILE A 411 22.57 -29.21 8.85
N ALA A 412 22.21 -30.32 9.51
CA ALA A 412 22.46 -30.49 10.92
C ALA A 412 23.94 -30.76 11.21
N TYR A 413 24.44 -30.25 12.33
CA TYR A 413 25.84 -30.38 12.73
C TYR A 413 25.99 -31.45 13.80
N PHE A 414 26.54 -32.61 13.45
CA PHE A 414 26.69 -33.75 14.35
C PHE A 414 28.08 -33.95 14.91
N ASP A 415 29.10 -33.84 14.04
CA ASP A 415 30.47 -34.20 14.35
C ASP A 415 31.42 -33.12 13.84
N ASP A 416 32.36 -32.72 14.71
CA ASP A 416 33.38 -31.74 14.34
C ASP A 416 34.33 -32.25 13.25
N ASN A 417 34.53 -33.58 13.16
CA ASN A 417 35.35 -34.19 12.13
C ASN A 417 34.71 -34.12 10.73
N LEU A 418 33.38 -33.97 10.65
CA LEU A 418 32.63 -33.84 9.42
C LEU A 418 32.36 -32.40 9.02
N GLN A 419 32.87 -31.42 9.78
CA GLN A 419 32.61 -30.01 9.52
C GLN A 419 32.88 -29.59 8.06
N LEU A 420 34.01 -29.98 7.50
CA LEU A 420 34.37 -29.63 6.13
C LEU A 420 33.40 -30.24 5.10
N GLU A 421 32.91 -31.44 5.37
CA GLU A 421 31.93 -32.11 4.51
C GLU A 421 30.59 -31.38 4.50
N TYR A 422 30.08 -30.94 5.66
CA TYR A 422 28.88 -30.15 5.75
C TYR A 422 28.96 -28.87 4.91
N TYR A 423 30.10 -28.16 4.97
CA TYR A 423 30.28 -26.94 4.20
C TYR A 423 30.48 -27.18 2.71
N LYS A 424 31.11 -28.30 2.29
CA LYS A 424 31.18 -28.68 0.87
C LYS A 424 29.81 -28.96 0.29
N ILE A 425 29.00 -29.77 0.97
CA ILE A 425 27.63 -30.07 0.55
C ILE A 425 26.79 -28.76 0.49
N ALA A 426 26.92 -27.90 1.51
CA ALA A 426 26.23 -26.61 1.48
C ALA A 426 26.65 -25.74 0.29
N GLN A 427 27.93 -25.76 -0.07
CA GLN A 427 28.45 -25.01 -1.21
C GLN A 427 27.90 -25.55 -2.54
N GLU A 428 27.90 -26.87 -2.74
CA GLU A 428 27.34 -27.51 -3.94
C GLU A 428 25.83 -27.18 -4.11
N LEU A 429 25.05 -27.21 -3.02
CA LEU A 429 23.65 -26.86 -3.05
C LEU A 429 23.45 -25.36 -3.40
N ARG A 430 24.25 -24.45 -2.82
CA ARG A 430 24.19 -23.03 -3.12
C ARG A 430 24.58 -22.71 -4.56
N GLU A 431 25.62 -23.34 -5.09
CA GLU A 431 26.02 -23.20 -6.49
C GLU A 431 24.94 -23.71 -7.45
N ALA A 432 24.12 -24.65 -6.98
CA ALA A 432 22.94 -25.11 -7.70
C ALA A 432 21.69 -24.21 -7.56
N GLY A 433 21.80 -23.09 -6.85
CA GLY A 433 20.72 -22.13 -6.61
C GLY A 433 19.76 -22.53 -5.47
N ILE A 434 20.20 -23.40 -4.56
CA ILE A 434 19.41 -23.86 -3.40
C ILE A 434 19.93 -23.16 -2.14
N ASP A 435 19.09 -22.34 -1.52
CA ASP A 435 19.43 -21.69 -0.24
C ASP A 435 19.71 -22.76 0.82
N THR A 436 20.87 -22.71 1.44
CA THR A 436 21.33 -23.76 2.36
C THR A 436 22.04 -23.19 3.58
N GLU A 437 21.70 -23.68 4.76
CA GLU A 437 22.29 -23.31 6.04
C GLU A 437 22.91 -24.53 6.73
N VAL A 438 24.18 -24.41 7.13
CA VAL A 438 24.82 -25.34 8.05
C VAL A 438 24.61 -24.83 9.48
N TYR A 439 24.11 -25.66 10.38
CA TYR A 439 23.89 -25.24 11.76
C TYR A 439 25.20 -24.79 12.44
N CYS A 440 25.24 -23.55 12.89
CA CYS A 440 26.41 -22.97 13.54
C CYS A 440 26.18 -22.58 15.02
N GLY A 441 25.00 -22.91 15.57
CA GLY A 441 24.64 -22.55 16.95
C GLY A 441 25.34 -23.41 18.03
N TYR A 442 24.99 -23.18 19.29
CA TYR A 442 25.60 -23.86 20.45
C TYR A 442 25.16 -25.31 20.64
N PHE A 443 24.10 -25.78 19.97
CA PHE A 443 23.55 -27.12 20.18
C PHE A 443 24.08 -28.13 19.16
N LYS A 444 25.40 -28.21 19.02
CA LYS A 444 26.09 -29.17 18.13
C LYS A 444 26.09 -30.60 18.73
N GLY A 445 26.23 -31.60 17.86
CA GLY A 445 26.33 -33.00 18.22
C GLY A 445 24.98 -33.75 18.26
N PHE A 446 25.06 -35.08 18.12
CA PHE A 446 23.90 -35.98 18.02
C PHE A 446 22.92 -35.84 19.21
N LYS A 447 23.44 -35.74 20.44
CA LYS A 447 22.60 -35.57 21.67
C LYS A 447 21.77 -34.28 21.68
N LYS A 448 22.07 -33.32 20.78
CA LYS A 448 21.37 -32.02 20.66
C LYS A 448 20.48 -31.94 19.42
N MET A 449 20.34 -33.03 18.68
CA MET A 449 19.53 -33.13 17.46
C MET A 449 18.14 -32.51 17.61
N LYS A 450 17.42 -32.84 18.66
CA LYS A 450 16.06 -32.34 18.89
C LYS A 450 16.00 -30.80 18.90
N LYS A 451 17.05 -30.12 19.42
CA LYS A 451 17.13 -28.65 19.43
C LYS A 451 17.46 -28.09 18.06
N GLN A 452 18.29 -28.79 17.27
CA GLN A 452 18.59 -28.38 15.89
C GLN A 452 17.37 -28.56 14.99
N MET A 453 16.63 -29.67 15.13
CA MET A 453 15.39 -29.88 14.39
C MET A 453 14.32 -28.86 14.74
N LYS A 454 14.20 -28.50 16.02
CA LYS A 454 13.31 -27.42 16.43
C LYS A 454 13.71 -26.08 15.78
N TYR A 455 15.00 -25.76 15.71
CA TYR A 455 15.49 -24.57 15.04
C TYR A 455 15.13 -24.56 13.55
N ALA A 456 15.32 -25.70 12.85
CA ALA A 456 14.95 -25.83 11.44
C ALA A 456 13.44 -25.70 11.23
N ASP A 457 12.63 -26.24 12.15
CA ASP A 457 11.17 -26.14 12.12
C ASP A 457 10.69 -24.73 12.40
N ASP A 458 11.22 -24.06 13.43
CA ASP A 458 10.94 -22.66 13.76
C ASP A 458 11.28 -21.72 12.58
N LYS A 459 12.33 -22.07 11.81
CA LYS A 459 12.79 -21.33 10.60
C LYS A 459 12.07 -21.75 9.32
N ASN A 460 11.08 -22.64 9.40
CA ASN A 460 10.31 -23.16 8.28
C ASN A 460 11.19 -23.77 7.16
N CYS A 461 12.27 -24.47 7.54
CA CYS A 461 13.12 -25.17 6.60
C CYS A 461 12.34 -26.30 5.89
N PRO A 462 12.43 -26.43 4.54
CA PRO A 462 11.72 -27.48 3.81
C PRO A 462 12.32 -28.85 4.03
N PHE A 463 13.66 -28.92 4.10
CA PHE A 463 14.42 -30.15 4.25
C PHE A 463 15.50 -30.01 5.33
N ALA A 464 15.77 -31.13 6.02
CA ALA A 464 16.94 -31.25 6.87
C ALA A 464 17.84 -32.38 6.37
N ILE A 465 19.12 -32.09 6.18
CA ILE A 465 20.15 -33.02 5.79
C ILE A 465 20.92 -33.43 7.04
N LEU A 466 21.00 -34.73 7.26
CA LEU A 466 21.62 -35.37 8.42
C LEU A 466 22.74 -36.27 7.96
N ILE A 467 23.98 -36.05 8.44
CA ILE A 467 25.13 -36.85 8.11
C ILE A 467 25.92 -37.08 9.41
N GLY A 468 25.87 -38.29 9.92
CA GLY A 468 26.73 -38.77 10.98
C GLY A 468 27.92 -39.57 10.44
N SER A 469 28.71 -40.16 11.34
CA SER A 469 29.88 -40.96 10.95
C SER A 469 29.50 -42.17 10.08
N ASP A 470 28.38 -42.84 10.40
CA ASP A 470 27.88 -44.01 9.66
C ASP A 470 27.42 -43.65 8.24
N GLU A 471 26.71 -42.51 8.08
CA GLU A 471 26.29 -42.01 6.78
C GLU A 471 27.49 -41.56 5.93
N ALA A 472 28.47 -40.89 6.56
CA ALA A 472 29.68 -40.45 5.88
C ALA A 472 30.52 -41.61 5.38
N GLU A 473 30.68 -42.69 6.15
CA GLU A 473 31.38 -43.93 5.73
C GLU A 473 30.69 -44.61 4.54
N LYS A 474 29.36 -44.56 4.48
CA LYS A 474 28.56 -45.11 3.37
C LYS A 474 28.47 -44.16 2.16
N GLY A 475 28.92 -42.92 2.28
CA GLY A 475 28.78 -41.89 1.24
C GLY A 475 27.34 -41.47 0.98
N VAL A 476 26.48 -41.52 2.01
CA VAL A 476 25.06 -41.14 1.93
C VAL A 476 24.75 -40.02 2.90
N ALA A 477 23.64 -39.31 2.65
CA ALA A 477 23.04 -38.37 3.58
C ALA A 477 21.58 -38.78 3.81
N THR A 478 21.13 -38.66 5.03
CA THR A 478 19.70 -38.78 5.36
C THR A 478 19.00 -37.43 5.13
N VAL A 479 18.11 -37.40 4.15
CA VAL A 479 17.28 -36.22 3.87
C VAL A 479 15.93 -36.40 4.52
N LYS A 480 15.55 -35.44 5.36
CA LYS A 480 14.26 -35.39 6.02
C LYS A 480 13.39 -34.26 5.44
N ASN A 481 12.22 -34.62 4.91
CA ASN A 481 11.23 -33.66 4.46
C ASN A 481 10.45 -33.12 5.66
N LEU A 482 10.67 -31.83 6.01
CA LEU A 482 10.04 -31.19 7.17
C LEU A 482 8.63 -30.67 6.86
N ARG A 483 8.30 -30.46 5.56
CA ARG A 483 6.94 -30.06 5.12
C ARG A 483 5.95 -31.20 5.36
N LEU A 484 6.25 -32.40 4.85
CA LEU A 484 5.41 -33.57 5.05
C LEU A 484 5.27 -33.96 6.54
N GLY A 485 6.28 -33.68 7.35
CA GLY A 485 6.24 -33.95 8.78
C GLY A 485 5.20 -33.13 9.54
N LYS A 486 4.78 -31.97 9.01
CA LYS A 486 3.74 -31.12 9.58
C LYS A 486 2.33 -31.56 9.13
N ASP A 487 2.18 -31.94 7.88
CA ASP A 487 0.88 -32.25 7.27
C ASP A 487 0.33 -33.60 7.72
N VAL A 488 1.19 -34.56 8.03
CA VAL A 488 0.82 -35.94 8.32
C VAL A 488 0.86 -36.29 9.82
N GLY A 489 1.27 -35.37 10.67
CA GLY A 489 1.50 -35.63 12.11
C GLY A 489 0.27 -35.97 12.98
N GLY A 490 -0.95 -36.00 12.40
CA GLY A 490 -2.21 -36.22 13.13
C GLY A 490 -2.81 -37.62 12.99
N ASP A 491 -2.53 -38.40 11.94
CA ASP A 491 -3.35 -39.57 11.58
C ASP A 491 -2.63 -40.91 11.37
N ILE A 492 -1.32 -41.03 11.65
CA ILE A 492 -0.59 -42.25 11.35
C ILE A 492 -0.42 -43.15 12.57
N SER A 493 -1.05 -44.31 12.53
CA SER A 493 -0.96 -45.38 13.54
C SER A 493 0.34 -46.19 13.47
N ASP A 494 1.11 -46.13 12.36
CA ASP A 494 2.38 -46.84 12.18
C ASP A 494 3.58 -45.91 12.03
N LYS A 495 4.37 -45.82 13.11
CA LYS A 495 5.58 -44.98 13.22
C LYS A 495 6.67 -45.34 12.20
N LYS A 496 6.73 -46.58 11.72
CA LYS A 496 7.73 -47.01 10.75
C LYS A 496 7.38 -46.56 9.33
N GLU A 497 6.12 -46.63 8.99
CA GLU A 497 5.60 -46.18 7.69
C GLU A 497 5.76 -44.67 7.53
N TRP A 498 5.50 -43.93 8.59
CA TRP A 498 5.69 -42.47 8.66
C TRP A 498 7.18 -42.08 8.47
N ILE A 499 8.12 -42.78 9.13
CA ILE A 499 9.55 -42.48 9.02
C ILE A 499 9.99 -42.71 7.54
N ASN A 500 9.55 -43.75 6.89
CA ASN A 500 9.92 -44.06 5.51
C ASN A 500 9.37 -43.06 4.48
N GLN A 501 8.25 -42.42 4.76
CA GLN A 501 7.69 -41.36 3.90
C GLN A 501 8.39 -40.01 4.08
N VAL A 502 8.85 -39.70 5.29
CA VAL A 502 9.38 -38.38 5.66
C VAL A 502 10.90 -38.32 5.55
N GLN A 503 11.58 -39.49 5.51
CA GLN A 503 13.03 -39.57 5.59
C GLN A 503 13.59 -40.56 4.55
N GLN A 504 14.60 -40.15 3.76
CA GLN A 504 15.20 -40.94 2.72
C GLN A 504 16.73 -40.84 2.79
N GLU A 505 17.43 -41.99 2.62
CA GLU A 505 18.87 -42.02 2.39
C GLU A 505 19.17 -41.70 0.92
N VAL A 506 20.01 -40.71 0.66
CA VAL A 506 20.41 -40.25 -0.68
C VAL A 506 21.93 -40.25 -0.80
N PRO A 507 22.53 -40.83 -1.84
CA PRO A 507 23.96 -40.71 -2.07
C PRO A 507 24.39 -39.24 -2.11
N ILE A 508 25.47 -38.84 -1.44
CA ILE A 508 25.92 -37.46 -1.35
C ILE A 508 26.11 -36.85 -2.75
N LYS A 509 26.66 -37.61 -3.70
CA LYS A 509 26.84 -37.19 -5.09
C LYS A 509 25.53 -36.84 -5.84
N ASP A 510 24.41 -37.41 -5.43
CA ASP A 510 23.10 -37.24 -6.06
C ASP A 510 22.22 -36.23 -5.31
N LEU A 511 22.72 -35.69 -4.18
CA LEU A 511 21.94 -34.85 -3.24
C LEU A 511 21.39 -33.59 -3.89
N VAL A 512 22.18 -32.88 -4.69
CA VAL A 512 21.75 -31.68 -5.41
C VAL A 512 20.59 -31.99 -6.36
N SER A 513 20.72 -33.07 -7.15
CA SER A 513 19.69 -33.48 -8.10
C SER A 513 18.40 -33.90 -7.38
N TYR A 514 18.55 -34.65 -6.29
CA TYR A 514 17.43 -35.08 -5.45
C TYR A 514 16.66 -33.88 -4.88
N ILE A 515 17.36 -32.94 -4.23
CA ILE A 515 16.72 -31.75 -3.63
C ILE A 515 16.04 -30.89 -4.70
N LYS A 516 16.67 -30.66 -5.88
CA LYS A 516 16.03 -29.94 -6.99
C LYS A 516 14.72 -30.57 -7.45
N GLN A 517 14.65 -31.91 -7.53
CA GLN A 517 13.42 -32.61 -7.90
C GLN A 517 12.29 -32.41 -6.86
N GLN A 518 12.63 -32.20 -5.60
CA GLN A 518 11.64 -31.95 -4.55
C GLN A 518 11.10 -30.52 -4.55
N PHE A 519 11.79 -29.57 -5.22
CA PHE A 519 11.33 -28.19 -5.41
C PHE A 519 10.59 -27.98 -6.74
N ALA A 520 10.68 -28.90 -7.69
CA ALA A 520 9.99 -28.86 -8.98
C ALA A 520 8.53 -29.33 -8.86
#